data_b8edb8c77aeb930989f5cf3783a8db5c
#
_entry.id   b8edb8c77aeb930989f5cf3783a8db5c
#
_cell.length_a   1.000
_cell.length_b   1.000
_cell.length_c   1.000
_cell.angle_alpha   90.00
_cell.angle_beta   90.00
_cell.angle_gamma   90.00
#
_symmetry.space_group_name_H-M   'P 1'
#
loop_
_entity.id
_entity.type
_entity.pdbx_description
1 polymer ?
#
loop_
_entity_poly.entity_id
_entity_poly.type
_entity_poly.pdbx_seq_one_letter_code
_entity_poly.pdbx_strand_id
1 'polypeptide(L)'
;ALFSYYTTGELKSEGSSITEGIGQGRITKNLAGAVVDHAFQIPDAEAVEQVFCLLAEEGLCLGSSSGVNVAGAIRLAKALGPGKTIVTILCDYGTRYQSKLFNPEFLRGKGLPVPPWLATKGQPVPQVFVEPDKA
;
A
#
# COMPACT_ATOMS: atom_id res chain seq x y z
N ALA A 1 12.00 8.41 7.78
CA ALA A 1 13.20 9.26 7.63
C ALA A 1 13.02 10.32 6.54
N LEU A 2 12.61 9.96 5.30
CA LEU A 2 12.47 10.94 4.22
C LEU A 2 11.40 12.01 4.49
N PHE A 3 10.29 11.65 5.13
CA PHE A 3 9.29 12.64 5.57
C PHE A 3 9.93 13.70 6.47
N SER A 4 10.67 13.28 7.51
CA SER A 4 11.36 14.21 8.40
C SER A 4 12.38 15.06 7.63
N TYR A 5 13.16 14.45 6.74
CA TYR A 5 14.13 15.17 5.92
C TYR A 5 13.50 16.29 5.10
N TYR A 6 12.38 16.03 4.41
CA TYR A 6 11.72 17.03 3.58
C TYR A 6 10.89 18.05 4.36
N THR A 7 10.58 17.79 5.64
CA THR A 7 9.83 18.72 6.48
C THR A 7 10.69 19.52 7.46
N THR A 8 11.76 18.91 7.97
CA THR A 8 12.60 19.54 9.02
C THR A 8 14.08 19.67 8.64
N GLY A 9 14.51 19.08 7.52
CA GLY A 9 15.91 19.01 7.11
C GLY A 9 16.72 17.90 7.79
N GLU A 10 16.13 17.16 8.74
CA GLU A 10 16.82 16.11 9.49
C GLU A 10 16.36 14.71 9.06
N LEU A 11 17.31 13.83 8.79
CA LEU A 11 17.04 12.45 8.41
C LEU A 11 16.81 11.59 9.69
N LYS A 12 15.61 11.67 10.26
CA LYS A 12 15.20 10.89 11.44
C LYS A 12 14.17 9.84 11.07
N SER A 13 14.35 8.62 11.60
CA SER A 13 13.40 7.52 11.47
C SER A 13 12.79 7.22 12.83
N GLU A 14 11.47 7.23 12.94
CA GLU A 14 10.75 6.85 14.15
C GLU A 14 9.77 5.72 13.83
N GLY A 15 9.72 4.71 14.70
CA GLY A 15 8.83 3.57 14.54
C GLY A 15 9.29 2.57 13.47
N SER A 16 8.36 1.68 13.11
CA SER A 16 8.55 0.65 12.08
C SER A 16 7.30 0.57 11.22
N SER A 17 7.45 0.15 9.96
CA SER A 17 6.37 -0.07 9.00
C SER A 17 6.42 -1.49 8.48
N ILE A 18 5.27 -2.04 8.08
CA ILE A 18 5.20 -3.30 7.34
C ILE A 18 5.60 -3.13 5.88
N THR A 19 5.63 -1.87 5.40
CA THR A 19 5.94 -1.54 4.01
C THR A 19 7.45 -1.58 3.79
N GLU A 20 7.86 -2.40 2.84
CA GLU A 20 9.27 -2.54 2.46
C GLU A 20 9.65 -1.49 1.39
N GLY A 21 10.89 -0.98 1.47
CA GLY A 21 11.46 -0.08 0.46
C GLY A 21 11.02 1.38 0.52
N ILE A 22 10.20 1.78 1.48
CA ILE A 22 9.76 3.18 1.69
C ILE A 22 10.42 3.75 2.94
N GLY A 23 10.64 5.08 2.94
CA GLY A 23 11.17 5.81 4.09
C GLY A 23 12.61 5.48 4.42
N GLN A 24 13.45 5.33 3.40
CA GLN A 24 14.86 4.99 3.57
C GLN A 24 15.60 6.00 4.46
N GLY A 25 16.52 5.49 5.29
CA GLY A 25 17.36 6.29 6.18
C GLY A 25 18.59 6.91 5.51
N ARG A 26 18.54 7.14 4.20
CA ARG A 26 19.64 7.76 3.43
C ARG A 26 19.12 8.55 2.24
N ILE A 27 19.82 9.60 1.87
CA ILE A 27 19.62 10.31 0.62
C ILE A 27 20.49 9.65 -0.46
N THR A 28 19.83 9.07 -1.45
CA THR A 28 20.52 8.48 -2.61
C THR A 28 20.89 9.57 -3.62
N LYS A 29 21.84 9.28 -4.53
CA LYS A 29 22.23 10.22 -5.58
C LYS A 29 21.08 10.63 -6.49
N ASN A 30 20.13 9.72 -6.74
CA ASN A 30 18.95 10.01 -7.56
C ASN A 30 17.97 10.97 -6.85
N LEU A 31 17.96 10.95 -5.52
CA LEU A 31 17.10 11.80 -4.71
C LEU A 31 17.79 13.14 -4.37
N ALA A 32 19.12 13.16 -4.43
CA ALA A 32 19.88 14.38 -4.20
C ALA A 32 19.54 15.42 -5.27
N GLY A 33 19.07 16.60 -4.84
CA GLY A 33 18.62 17.66 -5.75
C GLY A 33 17.18 17.54 -6.25
N ALA A 34 16.43 16.53 -5.83
CA ALA A 34 14.99 16.48 -6.11
C ALA A 34 14.27 17.63 -5.40
N VAL A 35 13.48 18.38 -6.16
CA VAL A 35 12.60 19.42 -5.60
C VAL A 35 11.31 18.75 -5.13
N VAL A 36 11.02 18.84 -3.85
CA VAL A 36 9.84 18.25 -3.22
C VAL A 36 9.05 19.35 -2.53
N ASP A 37 7.85 19.63 -3.05
CA ASP A 37 6.98 20.68 -2.51
C ASP A 37 6.24 20.23 -1.24
N HIS A 38 5.82 18.96 -1.19
CA HIS A 38 5.08 18.39 -0.06
C HIS A 38 5.53 16.98 0.25
N ALA A 39 5.50 16.62 1.52
CA ALA A 39 5.74 15.25 1.99
C ALA A 39 4.61 14.81 2.92
N PHE A 40 4.20 13.56 2.80
CA PHE A 40 3.18 12.96 3.65
C PHE A 40 3.73 11.74 4.38
N GLN A 41 3.41 11.62 5.65
CA GLN A 41 3.61 10.39 6.41
C GLN A 41 2.30 9.61 6.39
N ILE A 42 2.33 8.43 5.77
CA ILE A 42 1.15 7.56 5.63
C ILE A 42 1.29 6.40 6.64
N PRO A 43 0.35 6.27 7.59
CA PRO A 43 0.32 5.12 8.50
C PRO A 43 0.06 3.81 7.76
N ASP A 44 0.59 2.70 8.29
CA ASP A 44 0.38 1.37 7.71
C ASP A 44 -1.11 1.00 7.58
N ALA A 45 -1.94 1.37 8.55
CA ALA A 45 -3.38 1.10 8.50
C ALA A 45 -4.04 1.75 7.27
N GLU A 46 -3.73 3.02 7.00
CA GLU A 46 -4.25 3.75 5.84
C GLU A 46 -3.74 3.14 4.52
N ALA A 47 -2.46 2.77 4.46
CA ALA A 47 -1.88 2.14 3.28
C ALA A 47 -2.54 0.77 2.99
N VAL A 48 -2.76 -0.04 4.02
CA VAL A 48 -3.40 -1.36 3.92
C VAL A 48 -4.86 -1.25 3.48
N GLU A 49 -5.61 -0.28 4.01
CA GLU A 49 -6.98 0.02 3.57
C GLU A 49 -7.03 0.36 2.09
N GLN A 50 -6.10 1.18 1.59
CA GLN A 50 -6.05 1.52 0.17
C GLN A 50 -5.74 0.30 -0.72
N VAL A 51 -4.82 -0.58 -0.30
CA VAL A 51 -4.54 -1.81 -1.05
C VAL A 51 -5.78 -2.68 -1.15
N PHE A 52 -6.53 -2.85 -0.07
CA PHE A 52 -7.73 -3.67 -0.08
C PHE A 52 -8.89 -3.02 -0.84
N CYS A 53 -9.02 -1.71 -0.78
CA CYS A 53 -9.98 -0.95 -1.59
C CYS A 53 -9.68 -1.13 -3.08
N LEU A 54 -8.43 -0.94 -3.51
CA LEU A 54 -8.01 -1.14 -4.90
C LEU A 54 -8.25 -2.57 -5.39
N LEU A 55 -8.05 -3.57 -4.54
CA LEU A 55 -8.33 -4.95 -4.90
C LEU A 55 -9.84 -5.22 -5.03
N ALA A 56 -10.65 -4.73 -4.10
CA ALA A 56 -12.09 -4.98 -4.07
C ALA A 56 -12.87 -4.21 -5.14
N GLU A 57 -12.49 -2.95 -5.38
CA GLU A 57 -13.23 -2.00 -6.23
C GLU A 57 -12.70 -1.98 -7.67
N GLU A 58 -11.38 -2.14 -7.85
CA GLU A 58 -10.70 -1.99 -9.14
C GLU A 58 -10.09 -3.30 -9.65
N GLY A 59 -10.07 -4.37 -8.86
CA GLY A 59 -9.42 -5.64 -9.20
C GLY A 59 -7.89 -5.58 -9.23
N LEU A 60 -7.28 -4.56 -8.61
CA LEU A 60 -5.85 -4.32 -8.63
C LEU A 60 -5.18 -4.92 -7.39
N CYS A 61 -4.54 -6.09 -7.55
CA CYS A 61 -3.77 -6.75 -6.50
C CYS A 61 -2.35 -6.16 -6.41
N LEU A 62 -2.15 -5.23 -5.50
CA LEU A 62 -0.93 -4.42 -5.38
C LEU A 62 -0.23 -4.59 -4.03
N GLY A 63 1.05 -4.22 -3.97
CA GLY A 63 1.84 -4.17 -2.74
C GLY A 63 1.54 -2.95 -1.87
N SER A 64 2.01 -2.96 -0.63
CA SER A 64 1.76 -1.90 0.36
C SER A 64 2.33 -0.54 -0.05
N SER A 65 3.41 -0.50 -0.81
CA SER A 65 3.98 0.75 -1.35
C SER A 65 3.03 1.47 -2.31
N SER A 66 2.24 0.71 -3.10
CA SER A 66 1.17 1.29 -3.91
C SER A 66 0.06 1.90 -3.05
N GLY A 67 -0.31 1.23 -1.94
CA GLY A 67 -1.25 1.78 -0.96
C GLY A 67 -0.77 3.09 -0.34
N VAL A 68 0.51 3.18 0.02
CA VAL A 68 1.13 4.43 0.50
C VAL A 68 1.01 5.55 -0.54
N ASN A 69 1.36 5.25 -1.79
CA ASN A 69 1.32 6.23 -2.87
C ASN A 69 -0.11 6.71 -3.17
N VAL A 70 -1.09 5.81 -3.20
CA VAL A 70 -2.50 6.16 -3.43
C VAL A 70 -3.05 6.97 -2.25
N ALA A 71 -2.78 6.59 -1.01
CA ALA A 71 -3.17 7.37 0.16
C ALA A 71 -2.57 8.79 0.12
N GLY A 72 -1.30 8.91 -0.23
CA GLY A 72 -0.64 10.20 -0.44
C GLY A 72 -1.30 11.03 -1.55
N ALA A 73 -1.62 10.40 -2.68
CA ALA A 73 -2.31 11.05 -3.79
C ALA A 73 -3.71 11.55 -3.39
N ILE A 74 -4.45 10.76 -2.60
CA ILE A 74 -5.78 11.17 -2.06
C ILE A 74 -5.64 12.37 -1.13
N ARG A 75 -4.65 12.38 -0.24
CA ARG A 75 -4.39 13.55 0.64
C ARG A 75 -4.04 14.79 -0.17
N LEU A 76 -3.20 14.63 -1.19
CA LEU A 76 -2.83 15.73 -2.08
C LEU A 76 -4.05 16.25 -2.85
N ALA A 77 -4.89 15.36 -3.39
CA ALA A 77 -6.12 15.72 -4.09
C ALA A 77 -7.06 16.55 -3.21
N LYS A 78 -7.25 16.14 -1.96
CA LYS A 78 -8.05 16.88 -0.98
C LYS A 78 -7.48 18.25 -0.67
N ALA A 79 -6.16 18.38 -0.59
CA ALA A 79 -5.49 19.65 -0.31
C ALA A 79 -5.55 20.63 -1.50
N LEU A 80 -5.42 20.12 -2.73
CA LEU A 80 -5.40 20.95 -3.95
C LEU A 80 -6.80 21.31 -4.48
N GLY A 81 -7.83 20.54 -4.10
CA GLY A 81 -9.19 20.71 -4.59
C GLY A 81 -9.40 20.21 -6.04
N PRO A 82 -10.60 20.44 -6.60
CA PRO A 82 -10.98 19.90 -7.90
C PRO A 82 -10.21 20.51 -9.06
N GLY A 83 -10.26 19.86 -10.24
CA GLY A 83 -9.68 20.34 -11.47
C GLY A 83 -8.16 20.14 -11.60
N LYS A 84 -7.58 19.26 -10.77
CA LYS A 84 -6.15 18.91 -10.82
C LYS A 84 -5.96 17.51 -11.38
N THR A 85 -4.89 17.31 -12.14
CA THR A 85 -4.42 15.99 -12.55
C THR A 85 -3.32 15.55 -11.60
N ILE A 86 -3.51 14.40 -10.94
CA ILE A 86 -2.55 13.82 -10.02
C ILE A 86 -2.08 12.48 -10.59
N VAL A 87 -0.78 12.33 -10.72
CA VAL A 87 -0.13 11.11 -11.19
C VAL A 87 0.59 10.45 -10.02
N THR A 88 0.39 9.14 -9.85
CA THR A 88 1.09 8.34 -8.83
C THR A 88 1.62 7.05 -9.43
N ILE A 89 2.51 6.37 -8.70
CA ILE A 89 3.12 5.12 -9.14
C ILE A 89 2.50 3.95 -8.41
N LEU A 90 2.02 2.96 -9.15
CA LEU A 90 1.65 1.64 -8.64
C LEU A 90 2.88 0.73 -8.78
N CYS A 91 3.55 0.45 -7.66
CA CYS A 91 4.94 -0.05 -7.67
C CYS A 91 5.07 -1.51 -8.07
N ASP A 92 4.43 -2.41 -7.32
CA ASP A 92 4.56 -3.85 -7.53
C ASP A 92 3.28 -4.62 -7.17
N TYR A 93 3.25 -5.89 -7.56
CA TYR A 93 2.09 -6.76 -7.33
C TYR A 93 2.03 -7.29 -5.90
N GLY A 94 0.81 -7.41 -5.37
CA GLY A 94 0.51 -7.91 -4.04
C GLY A 94 0.88 -9.38 -3.82
N THR A 95 1.02 -10.18 -4.89
CA THR A 95 1.39 -11.60 -4.82
C THR A 95 2.73 -11.87 -4.11
N ARG A 96 3.62 -10.89 -4.05
CA ARG A 96 4.88 -10.96 -3.28
C ARG A 96 4.68 -10.90 -1.77
N TYR A 97 3.51 -10.45 -1.31
CA TYR A 97 3.24 -10.11 0.10
C TYR A 97 2.19 -11.02 0.74
N GLN A 98 1.98 -12.23 0.20
CA GLN A 98 0.96 -13.18 0.68
C GLN A 98 1.12 -13.52 2.18
N SER A 99 2.35 -13.69 2.65
CA SER A 99 2.65 -14.04 4.04
C SER A 99 2.48 -12.89 5.03
N LYS A 100 2.37 -11.65 4.55
CA LYS A 100 2.22 -10.44 5.37
C LYS A 100 0.90 -9.72 5.05
N LEU A 101 0.83 -9.03 3.92
CA LEU A 101 -0.27 -8.16 3.55
C LEU A 101 -1.60 -8.93 3.36
N PHE A 102 -1.53 -10.16 2.84
CA PHE A 102 -2.70 -11.03 2.64
C PHE A 102 -2.80 -12.17 3.67
N ASN A 103 -2.13 -12.02 4.82
CA ASN A 103 -2.24 -12.93 5.95
C ASN A 103 -3.02 -12.27 7.09
N PRO A 104 -4.27 -12.72 7.38
CA PRO A 104 -5.10 -12.10 8.40
C PRO A 104 -4.52 -12.20 9.81
N GLU A 105 -3.77 -13.26 10.13
CA GLU A 105 -3.12 -13.43 11.43
C GLU A 105 -1.97 -12.44 11.60
N PHE A 106 -1.16 -12.25 10.56
CA PHE A 106 -0.11 -11.24 10.57
C PHE A 106 -0.68 -9.83 10.77
N LEU A 107 -1.73 -9.47 10.02
CA LEU A 107 -2.36 -8.15 10.12
C LEU A 107 -2.95 -7.92 11.52
N ARG A 108 -3.68 -8.90 12.08
CA ARG A 108 -4.21 -8.80 13.45
C ARG A 108 -3.09 -8.64 14.48
N GLY A 109 -2.01 -9.40 14.35
CA GLY A 109 -0.84 -9.32 15.23
C GLY A 109 -0.14 -7.95 15.18
N LYS A 110 -0.35 -7.17 14.11
CA LYS A 110 0.14 -5.80 13.94
C LYS A 110 -0.91 -4.72 14.24
N GLY A 111 -2.12 -5.09 14.63
CA GLY A 111 -3.23 -4.16 14.85
C GLY A 111 -3.71 -3.48 13.57
N LEU A 112 -3.52 -4.13 12.42
CA LEU A 112 -3.87 -3.59 11.11
C LEU A 112 -5.25 -4.06 10.65
N PRO A 113 -5.93 -3.33 9.76
CA PRO A 113 -7.22 -3.70 9.22
C PRO A 113 -7.19 -5.06 8.51
N VAL A 114 -8.22 -5.88 8.77
CA VAL A 114 -8.43 -7.15 8.09
C VAL A 114 -9.82 -7.12 7.45
N PRO A 115 -9.92 -7.09 6.12
CA PRO A 115 -11.22 -7.07 5.48
C PRO A 115 -11.96 -8.40 5.68
N PRO A 116 -13.31 -8.40 5.74
CA PRO A 116 -14.10 -9.59 6.00
C PRO A 116 -13.81 -10.75 5.04
N TRP A 117 -13.62 -10.45 3.76
CA TRP A 117 -13.33 -11.47 2.75
C TRP A 117 -11.98 -12.17 2.93
N LEU A 118 -10.99 -11.51 3.55
CA LEU A 118 -9.69 -12.11 3.86
C LEU A 118 -9.76 -12.95 5.15
N ALA A 119 -10.67 -12.63 6.05
CA ALA A 119 -10.83 -13.33 7.33
C ALA A 119 -11.54 -14.67 7.18
N THR A 120 -12.35 -14.86 6.14
CA THR A 120 -13.04 -16.12 5.86
C THR A 120 -12.05 -17.10 5.25
N LYS A 121 -11.85 -18.25 5.92
CA LYS A 121 -11.17 -19.40 5.30
C LYS A 121 -11.89 -19.70 4.00
N GLY A 122 -11.12 -19.76 2.90
CA GLY A 122 -11.63 -19.79 1.54
C GLY A 122 -12.89 -20.65 1.37
N GLN A 123 -13.93 -20.03 0.87
CA GLN A 123 -15.02 -20.79 0.31
C GLN A 123 -14.44 -21.62 -0.85
N PRO A 124 -14.85 -22.90 -0.99
CA PRO A 124 -14.40 -23.66 -2.13
C PRO A 124 -14.70 -22.86 -3.39
N VAL A 125 -13.68 -22.65 -4.19
CA VAL A 125 -13.86 -22.01 -5.50
C VAL A 125 -14.93 -22.81 -6.22
N PRO A 126 -16.02 -22.21 -6.72
CA PRO A 126 -17.01 -22.93 -7.50
C PRO A 126 -16.26 -23.65 -8.61
N GLN A 127 -16.42 -24.97 -8.72
CA GLN A 127 -15.87 -25.71 -9.84
C GLN A 127 -16.57 -25.22 -11.12
N VAL A 128 -15.94 -24.30 -11.79
CA VAL A 128 -16.41 -23.75 -13.07
C VAL A 128 -16.21 -24.77 -14.21
N PHE A 129 -15.32 -25.74 -13.97
CA PHE A 129 -15.03 -26.83 -14.91
C PHE A 129 -15.61 -28.13 -14.32
N VAL A 130 -16.69 -28.60 -14.86
CA VAL A 130 -17.15 -29.97 -14.67
C VAL A 130 -16.23 -30.84 -15.53
N GLU A 131 -15.47 -31.77 -14.92
CA GLU A 131 -14.77 -32.78 -15.72
C GLU A 131 -15.84 -33.51 -16.55
N PRO A 132 -15.63 -33.69 -17.87
CA PRO A 132 -16.54 -34.47 -18.65
C PRO A 132 -16.54 -35.89 -18.05
N ASP A 133 -17.73 -36.41 -17.75
CA ASP A 133 -17.91 -37.76 -17.28
C ASP A 133 -17.08 -38.70 -18.18
N LYS A 134 -16.22 -39.47 -17.54
CA LYS A 134 -15.51 -40.53 -18.23
C LYS A 134 -16.56 -41.56 -18.65
N ALA A 135 -16.98 -41.48 -19.91
CA ALA A 135 -17.79 -42.52 -20.56
C ALA A 135 -16.97 -43.79 -20.77
#